data_61c88b60d35ca35f199f9c6a60268938
#
_entry.id   61c88b60d35ca35f199f9c6a60268938
#
_cell.length_a   1.000
_cell.length_b   1.000
_cell.length_c   1.000
_cell.angle_alpha   90.00
_cell.angle_beta   90.00
_cell.angle_gamma   90.00
#
_symmetry.space_group_name_H-M   'P 1'
#
loop_
_entity.id
_entity.type
_entity.pdbx_description
1 polymer ?
#
loop_
_entity_poly.entity_id
_entity_poly.type
_entity_poly.pdbx_seq_one_letter_code
_entity_poly.pdbx_strand_id
1 'polypeptide(L)'
;MKLFDYLKMTFPDLTPESTKVHLAQVNDYNEDPLIKFREETFDDWQSWQKRLEFNRKYVVSLIRIVGSETWLFAGAFQQMGNAGKNAYANREDLYYQYYLKKIVETEEYAGRMYVTFKNPARSFIRVGESIQNQLYVTAITPTRLSFEEFPGYRNIILDHSSIGAILRLNLKSWRTALSIVKGIYVLTDQLEGKLYVGKADGSQGIWGRWEHYFGSGHGGNLGLKEAFGTGDESRLQHITFAILEVIDNNAEVNEINRREKHWKTILLSRKFGYNRN
;
A
#
# COMPACT_ATOMS: atom_id res chain seq x y z
N MET A 1 20.10 -8.74 18.22
CA MET A 1 20.65 -9.86 17.45
C MET A 1 20.70 -9.46 15.98
N LYS A 2 21.70 -9.90 15.22
CA LYS A 2 21.78 -9.58 13.79
C LYS A 2 20.79 -10.42 13.00
N LEU A 3 20.31 -9.92 11.88
CA LEU A 3 19.32 -10.59 11.02
C LEU A 3 19.79 -12.00 10.60
N PHE A 4 21.04 -12.12 10.12
CA PHE A 4 21.55 -13.39 9.65
C PHE A 4 21.76 -14.41 10.76
N ASP A 5 21.98 -13.98 12.01
CA ASP A 5 22.05 -14.91 13.14
C ASP A 5 20.67 -15.56 13.38
N TYR A 6 19.59 -14.78 13.28
CA TYR A 6 18.22 -15.28 13.32
C TYR A 6 17.91 -16.26 12.19
N LEU A 7 18.20 -15.83 10.96
CA LEU A 7 17.88 -16.62 9.78
C LEU A 7 18.64 -17.95 9.73
N LYS A 8 19.90 -17.98 10.18
CA LYS A 8 20.70 -19.21 10.29
C LYS A 8 20.16 -20.21 11.30
N MET A 9 19.53 -19.75 12.38
CA MET A 9 18.91 -20.66 13.36
C MET A 9 17.74 -21.42 12.73
N THR A 10 17.03 -20.79 11.82
CA THR A 10 15.85 -21.35 11.16
C THR A 10 16.21 -22.10 9.88
N PHE A 11 17.16 -21.57 9.11
CA PHE A 11 17.64 -22.16 7.85
C PHE A 11 19.16 -21.98 7.75
N PRO A 12 19.97 -22.97 8.17
CA PRO A 12 21.44 -22.85 8.31
C PRO A 12 22.19 -22.46 7.04
N ASP A 13 21.68 -22.84 5.86
CA ASP A 13 22.30 -22.53 4.57
C ASP A 13 22.19 -21.04 4.17
N LEU A 14 21.34 -20.26 4.86
CA LEU A 14 21.12 -18.84 4.58
C LEU A 14 22.25 -18.00 5.18
N THR A 15 23.41 -18.04 4.54
CA THR A 15 24.58 -17.27 4.99
C THR A 15 24.66 -15.92 4.28
N PRO A 16 25.32 -14.91 4.87
CA PRO A 16 25.51 -13.61 4.20
C PRO A 16 26.18 -13.75 2.83
N GLU A 17 27.17 -14.64 2.70
CA GLU A 17 27.94 -14.87 1.49
C GLU A 17 27.11 -15.51 0.36
N SER A 18 26.11 -16.31 0.72
CA SER A 18 25.20 -16.95 -0.25
C SER A 18 24.00 -16.09 -0.62
N THR A 19 23.87 -14.86 -0.05
CA THR A 19 22.64 -14.08 -0.07
C THR A 19 22.81 -12.71 -0.74
N LYS A 20 21.80 -12.31 -1.53
CA LYS A 20 21.51 -10.91 -1.87
C LYS A 20 20.43 -10.39 -0.92
N VAL A 21 20.61 -9.17 -0.42
CA VAL A 21 19.58 -8.46 0.35
C VAL A 21 18.89 -7.45 -0.55
N HIS A 22 17.61 -7.67 -0.80
CA HIS A 22 16.75 -6.75 -1.53
C HIS A 22 16.15 -5.74 -0.56
N LEU A 23 16.52 -4.48 -0.72
CA LEU A 23 16.06 -3.34 0.08
C LEU A 23 14.91 -2.66 -0.67
N ALA A 24 13.72 -3.27 -0.63
CA ALA A 24 12.57 -2.83 -1.39
C ALA A 24 12.03 -1.49 -0.88
N GLN A 25 11.88 -0.53 -1.79
CA GLN A 25 11.33 0.81 -1.55
C GLN A 25 10.41 1.17 -2.72
N VAL A 26 9.64 2.25 -2.56
CA VAL A 26 8.83 2.80 -3.65
C VAL A 26 9.72 3.03 -4.86
N ASN A 27 9.32 2.51 -6.00
CA ASN A 27 10.07 2.59 -7.26
C ASN A 27 9.69 3.83 -8.09
N ASP A 28 10.34 4.01 -9.25
CA ASP A 28 10.09 5.13 -10.16
C ASP A 28 8.66 5.13 -10.77
N TYR A 29 7.94 4.01 -10.68
CA TYR A 29 6.54 3.87 -11.08
C TYR A 29 5.58 4.09 -9.91
N ASN A 30 6.11 4.58 -8.79
CA ASN A 30 5.37 4.85 -7.57
C ASN A 30 4.63 3.62 -6.98
N GLU A 31 5.16 2.44 -7.24
CA GLU A 31 4.66 1.21 -6.62
C GLU A 31 5.29 1.05 -5.24
N ASP A 32 4.44 0.97 -4.21
CA ASP A 32 4.87 0.76 -2.83
C ASP A 32 4.97 -0.75 -2.52
N PRO A 33 6.18 -1.27 -2.23
CA PRO A 33 6.36 -2.68 -1.90
C PRO A 33 5.62 -3.11 -0.63
N LEU A 34 5.32 -2.19 0.29
CA LEU A 34 4.54 -2.48 1.49
C LEU A 34 3.08 -2.79 1.13
N ILE A 35 2.51 -2.04 0.18
CA ILE A 35 1.19 -2.32 -0.36
C ILE A 35 1.20 -3.66 -1.12
N LYS A 36 2.20 -3.90 -1.98
CA LYS A 36 2.36 -5.18 -2.68
C LYS A 36 2.44 -6.37 -1.72
N PHE A 37 3.15 -6.20 -0.58
CA PHE A 37 3.24 -7.21 0.46
C PHE A 37 1.90 -7.49 1.14
N ARG A 38 1.15 -6.44 1.46
CA ARG A 38 -0.19 -6.54 2.05
C ARG A 38 -1.22 -7.14 1.08
N GLU A 39 -1.04 -6.92 -0.22
CA GLU A 39 -1.85 -7.49 -1.31
C GLU A 39 -1.44 -8.92 -1.70
N GLU A 40 -0.43 -9.48 -1.05
CA GLU A 40 0.16 -10.79 -1.38
C GLU A 40 0.72 -10.90 -2.80
N THR A 41 1.02 -9.76 -3.43
CA THR A 41 1.60 -9.64 -4.79
C THR A 41 3.08 -9.28 -4.78
N PHE A 42 3.70 -9.15 -3.60
CA PHE A 42 5.09 -8.75 -3.44
C PHE A 42 6.07 -9.72 -4.10
N ASP A 43 5.82 -11.03 -4.02
CA ASP A 43 6.72 -12.05 -4.55
C ASP A 43 6.82 -11.98 -6.07
N ASP A 44 5.69 -11.77 -6.75
CA ASP A 44 5.69 -11.53 -8.19
C ASP A 44 6.38 -10.19 -8.50
N TRP A 45 5.98 -9.12 -7.84
CA TRP A 45 6.56 -7.79 -8.05
C TRP A 45 8.08 -7.77 -7.90
N GLN A 46 8.65 -8.37 -6.85
CA GLN A 46 10.09 -8.40 -6.64
C GLN A 46 10.83 -9.30 -7.63
N SER A 47 10.15 -10.25 -8.25
CA SER A 47 10.75 -11.16 -9.23
C SER A 47 11.22 -10.45 -10.51
N TRP A 48 10.71 -9.23 -10.76
CA TRP A 48 11.01 -8.44 -11.93
C TRP A 48 12.09 -7.39 -11.66
N GLN A 49 13.28 -7.56 -12.24
CA GLN A 49 14.44 -6.71 -12.00
C GLN A 49 15.01 -6.14 -13.32
N LYS A 50 15.37 -4.84 -13.36
CA LYS A 50 15.99 -4.22 -14.55
C LYS A 50 17.34 -4.84 -14.91
N ARG A 51 18.06 -5.40 -13.93
CA ARG A 51 19.41 -5.95 -14.09
C ARG A 51 19.51 -7.35 -13.49
N LEU A 52 20.54 -8.11 -13.86
CA LEU A 52 20.88 -9.42 -13.30
C LEU A 52 21.53 -9.27 -11.91
N GLU A 53 20.75 -8.79 -10.93
CA GLU A 53 21.27 -8.51 -9.58
C GLU A 53 21.05 -9.65 -8.58
N PHE A 54 20.03 -10.49 -8.76
CA PHE A 54 19.83 -11.71 -7.93
C PHE A 54 20.72 -12.84 -8.44
N ASN A 55 22.02 -12.64 -8.33
CA ASN A 55 23.06 -13.59 -8.83
C ASN A 55 23.67 -14.42 -7.71
N ARG A 56 22.94 -14.65 -6.61
CA ARG A 56 23.31 -15.56 -5.51
C ARG A 56 22.22 -16.57 -5.24
N LYS A 57 22.56 -17.62 -4.50
CA LYS A 57 21.63 -18.73 -4.20
C LYS A 57 20.38 -18.27 -3.48
N TYR A 58 20.49 -17.24 -2.62
CA TYR A 58 19.38 -16.75 -1.82
C TYR A 58 19.17 -15.25 -1.98
N VAL A 59 17.90 -14.83 -1.75
CA VAL A 59 17.47 -13.44 -1.67
C VAL A 59 16.73 -13.26 -0.35
N VAL A 60 17.18 -12.30 0.46
CA VAL A 60 16.46 -11.83 1.65
C VAL A 60 15.84 -10.49 1.32
N SER A 61 14.54 -10.36 1.50
CA SER A 61 13.80 -9.15 1.13
C SER A 61 13.34 -8.38 2.36
N LEU A 62 13.72 -7.10 2.39
CA LEU A 62 13.38 -6.13 3.42
C LEU A 62 12.61 -4.99 2.77
N ILE A 63 11.45 -4.63 3.31
CA ILE A 63 10.60 -3.53 2.83
C ILE A 63 10.79 -2.33 3.76
N ARG A 64 11.09 -1.17 3.19
CA ARG A 64 11.28 0.07 3.96
C ARG A 64 9.98 0.56 4.59
N ILE A 65 10.01 0.87 5.87
CA ILE A 65 8.94 1.63 6.53
C ILE A 65 9.21 3.12 6.32
N VAL A 66 8.33 3.79 5.62
CA VAL A 66 8.49 5.21 5.24
C VAL A 66 8.66 6.08 6.49
N GLY A 67 9.57 7.05 6.41
CA GLY A 67 9.85 7.97 7.51
C GLY A 67 10.75 7.41 8.62
N SER A 68 11.28 6.18 8.47
CA SER A 68 12.15 5.56 9.47
C SER A 68 13.36 4.83 8.86
N GLU A 69 14.29 4.39 9.71
CA GLU A 69 15.39 3.47 9.36
C GLU A 69 14.98 2.00 9.58
N THR A 70 13.68 1.75 9.76
CA THR A 70 13.12 0.42 10.02
C THR A 70 12.69 -0.25 8.72
N TRP A 71 12.96 -1.54 8.64
CA TRP A 71 12.63 -2.40 7.51
C TRP A 71 11.83 -3.59 7.99
N LEU A 72 10.80 -3.95 7.26
CA LEU A 72 10.01 -5.15 7.50
C LEU A 72 10.64 -6.32 6.74
N PHE A 73 10.90 -7.43 7.40
CA PHE A 73 11.30 -8.66 6.74
C PHE A 73 10.10 -9.22 5.95
N ALA A 74 10.24 -9.27 4.62
CA ALA A 74 9.20 -9.74 3.73
C ALA A 74 9.32 -11.23 3.39
N GLY A 75 10.51 -11.81 3.62
CA GLY A 75 10.77 -13.23 3.39
C GLY A 75 12.20 -13.49 2.92
N ALA A 76 12.54 -14.77 2.91
CA ALA A 76 13.74 -15.27 2.25
C ALA A 76 13.36 -16.22 1.12
N PHE A 77 14.14 -16.20 0.04
CA PHE A 77 13.84 -16.92 -1.20
C PHE A 77 15.07 -17.62 -1.74
N GLN A 78 14.88 -18.79 -2.30
CA GLN A 78 15.89 -19.44 -3.13
C GLN A 78 15.72 -18.98 -4.58
N GLN A 79 16.80 -18.51 -5.18
CA GLN A 79 16.84 -18.14 -6.59
C GLN A 79 17.02 -19.41 -7.44
N MET A 80 16.07 -19.69 -8.34
CA MET A 80 15.98 -20.91 -9.14
C MET A 80 16.31 -20.69 -10.62
N GLY A 81 16.75 -19.47 -10.99
CA GLY A 81 16.98 -19.08 -12.37
C GLY A 81 16.18 -17.86 -12.78
N ASN A 82 16.24 -17.51 -14.06
CA ASN A 82 15.41 -16.45 -14.64
C ASN A 82 15.00 -16.79 -16.07
N ALA A 83 13.90 -16.21 -16.54
CA ALA A 83 13.37 -16.38 -17.89
C ALA A 83 14.01 -15.44 -18.93
N GLY A 84 15.09 -14.73 -18.57
CA GLY A 84 15.63 -13.68 -19.42
C GLY A 84 14.84 -12.38 -19.33
N LYS A 85 15.03 -11.49 -20.30
CA LYS A 85 14.34 -10.20 -20.38
C LYS A 85 12.98 -10.35 -21.04
N ASN A 86 11.95 -9.90 -20.35
CA ASN A 86 10.56 -9.92 -20.79
C ASN A 86 9.88 -8.58 -20.54
N ALA A 87 8.75 -8.34 -21.22
CA ALA A 87 7.88 -7.21 -20.90
C ALA A 87 7.23 -7.41 -19.54
N TYR A 88 7.15 -6.34 -18.74
CA TYR A 88 6.51 -6.35 -17.44
C TYR A 88 5.46 -5.24 -17.35
N ALA A 89 4.20 -5.63 -17.24
CA ALA A 89 3.06 -4.71 -17.22
C ALA A 89 3.11 -3.71 -18.42
N ASN A 90 2.71 -2.46 -18.22
CA ASN A 90 2.70 -1.41 -19.24
C ASN A 90 4.01 -0.61 -19.27
N ARG A 91 5.17 -1.26 -19.00
CA ARG A 91 6.47 -0.60 -18.95
C ARG A 91 7.18 -0.68 -20.30
N GLU A 92 7.86 0.38 -20.66
CA GLU A 92 8.66 0.43 -21.91
C GLU A 92 9.91 -0.44 -21.85
N ASP A 93 10.54 -0.52 -20.67
CA ASP A 93 11.75 -1.31 -20.44
C ASP A 93 11.44 -2.80 -20.32
N LEU A 94 12.40 -3.63 -20.74
CA LEU A 94 12.40 -5.07 -20.49
C LEU A 94 13.06 -5.38 -19.15
N TYR A 95 12.50 -6.33 -18.42
CA TYR A 95 12.93 -6.77 -17.09
C TYR A 95 13.33 -8.24 -17.11
N TYR A 96 14.33 -8.62 -16.30
CA TYR A 96 14.61 -10.02 -16.00
C TYR A 96 13.56 -10.53 -15.02
N GLN A 97 12.88 -11.61 -15.39
CA GLN A 97 11.92 -12.30 -14.52
C GLN A 97 12.65 -13.46 -13.82
N TYR A 98 12.78 -13.37 -12.51
CA TYR A 98 13.41 -14.40 -11.69
C TYR A 98 12.38 -15.42 -11.17
N TYR A 99 12.80 -16.68 -11.08
CA TYR A 99 12.07 -17.72 -10.39
C TYR A 99 12.55 -17.76 -8.94
N LEU A 100 11.72 -17.25 -8.04
CA LEU A 100 12.00 -17.15 -6.61
C LEU A 100 11.11 -18.14 -5.85
N LYS A 101 11.72 -19.11 -5.15
CA LYS A 101 11.01 -20.07 -4.29
C LYS A 101 11.15 -19.63 -2.83
N LYS A 102 10.03 -19.44 -2.14
CA LYS A 102 10.06 -19.11 -0.70
C LYS A 102 10.78 -20.19 0.12
N ILE A 103 11.54 -19.76 1.11
CA ILE A 103 12.09 -20.61 2.15
C ILE A 103 11.08 -20.65 3.28
N VAL A 104 10.29 -21.73 3.31
CA VAL A 104 9.10 -21.88 4.18
C VAL A 104 9.47 -21.76 5.66
N GLU A 105 10.65 -22.23 6.04
CA GLU A 105 11.17 -22.17 7.40
C GLU A 105 11.29 -20.74 7.94
N THR A 106 11.40 -19.75 7.05
CA THR A 106 11.51 -18.34 7.42
C THR A 106 10.17 -17.59 7.37
N GLU A 107 9.10 -18.23 6.90
CA GLU A 107 7.81 -17.58 6.69
C GLU A 107 7.15 -17.08 7.99
N GLU A 108 7.43 -17.74 9.12
CA GLU A 108 6.92 -17.29 10.42
C GLU A 108 7.38 -15.86 10.78
N TYR A 109 8.49 -15.39 10.22
CA TYR A 109 9.01 -14.03 10.44
C TYR A 109 8.54 -13.03 9.41
N ALA A 110 8.06 -13.49 8.25
CA ALA A 110 7.62 -12.62 7.17
C ALA A 110 6.44 -11.74 7.60
N GLY A 111 6.63 -10.41 7.51
CA GLY A 111 5.64 -9.45 7.95
C GLY A 111 5.54 -9.26 9.47
N ARG A 112 6.43 -9.87 10.26
CA ARG A 112 6.46 -9.77 11.72
C ARG A 112 7.79 -9.24 12.25
N MET A 113 8.90 -9.56 11.57
CA MET A 113 10.22 -9.16 11.98
C MET A 113 10.59 -7.79 11.44
N TYR A 114 11.02 -6.90 12.31
CA TYR A 114 11.49 -5.56 11.99
C TYR A 114 12.99 -5.46 12.19
N VAL A 115 13.67 -4.85 11.21
CA VAL A 115 15.13 -4.72 11.14
C VAL A 115 15.49 -3.26 11.04
N THR A 116 16.38 -2.78 11.88
CA THR A 116 16.95 -1.43 11.74
C THR A 116 18.19 -1.49 10.85
N PHE A 117 18.20 -0.64 9.84
CA PHE A 117 19.33 -0.48 8.93
C PHE A 117 19.31 0.90 8.27
N LYS A 118 20.41 1.64 8.42
CA LYS A 118 20.64 2.87 7.70
C LYS A 118 21.34 2.56 6.38
N ASN A 119 20.59 2.60 5.27
CA ASN A 119 21.20 2.38 3.96
C ASN A 119 21.93 3.65 3.49
N PRO A 120 23.26 3.67 3.47
CA PRO A 120 24.03 4.84 3.05
C PRO A 120 24.14 4.94 1.52
N ALA A 121 23.72 3.90 0.80
CA ALA A 121 23.88 3.78 -0.64
C ALA A 121 22.54 3.92 -1.36
N ARG A 122 22.61 4.33 -2.64
CA ARG A 122 21.43 4.37 -3.52
C ARG A 122 21.01 2.99 -4.03
N SER A 123 21.84 1.95 -3.84
CA SER A 123 21.54 0.59 -4.32
C SER A 123 20.44 -0.05 -3.49
N PHE A 124 19.45 -0.61 -4.18
CA PHE A 124 18.34 -1.37 -3.60
C PHE A 124 18.66 -2.86 -3.42
N ILE A 125 19.76 -3.35 -3.98
CA ILE A 125 20.21 -4.74 -3.85
C ILE A 125 21.67 -4.75 -3.40
N ARG A 126 21.92 -5.41 -2.27
CA ARG A 126 23.23 -5.49 -1.63
C ARG A 126 23.68 -6.93 -1.47
N VAL A 127 24.97 -7.17 -1.44
CA VAL A 127 25.53 -8.46 -1.03
C VAL A 127 25.46 -8.58 0.49
N GLY A 128 25.01 -9.73 0.99
CA GLY A 128 24.73 -9.91 2.42
C GLY A 128 25.93 -9.64 3.32
N GLU A 129 27.12 -10.14 2.94
CA GLU A 129 28.36 -9.94 3.72
C GLU A 129 28.77 -8.47 3.87
N SER A 130 28.38 -7.59 2.95
CA SER A 130 28.74 -6.17 3.04
C SER A 130 27.92 -5.41 4.08
N ILE A 131 26.75 -5.91 4.46
CA ILE A 131 25.82 -5.23 5.37
C ILE A 131 25.38 -6.07 6.57
N GLN A 132 25.77 -7.35 6.67
CA GLN A 132 25.34 -8.25 7.74
C GLN A 132 25.53 -7.68 9.15
N ASN A 133 26.59 -6.92 9.36
CA ASN A 133 26.91 -6.33 10.67
C ASN A 133 26.11 -5.08 11.01
N GLN A 134 25.27 -4.60 10.07
CA GLN A 134 24.47 -3.38 10.21
C GLN A 134 22.95 -3.70 10.28
N LEU A 135 22.57 -4.95 10.01
CA LEU A 135 21.16 -5.40 10.01
C LEU A 135 20.82 -5.94 11.41
N TYR A 136 20.15 -5.14 12.23
CA TYR A 136 19.75 -5.53 13.58
C TYR A 136 18.25 -5.77 13.70
N VAL A 137 17.85 -6.95 14.17
CA VAL A 137 16.45 -7.25 14.52
C VAL A 137 16.10 -6.46 15.77
N THR A 138 15.09 -5.60 15.66
CA THR A 138 14.63 -4.71 16.74
C THR A 138 13.31 -5.15 17.33
N ALA A 139 12.46 -5.81 16.57
CA ALA A 139 11.20 -6.36 17.05
C ALA A 139 10.74 -7.56 16.23
N ILE A 140 9.99 -8.46 16.86
CA ILE A 140 9.17 -9.47 16.20
C ILE A 140 7.77 -9.36 16.80
N THR A 141 6.81 -8.95 15.99
CA THR A 141 5.42 -8.76 16.44
C THR A 141 4.67 -10.09 16.54
N PRO A 142 3.67 -10.21 17.44
CA PRO A 142 2.87 -11.41 17.56
C PRO A 142 2.10 -11.77 16.28
N THR A 143 1.66 -10.76 15.53
CA THR A 143 0.87 -10.90 14.30
C THR A 143 1.63 -10.36 13.09
N ARG A 144 1.36 -10.96 11.93
CA ARG A 144 1.87 -10.48 10.64
C ARG A 144 1.26 -9.11 10.32
N LEU A 145 2.06 -8.23 9.72
CA LEU A 145 1.56 -6.98 9.16
C LEU A 145 0.52 -7.32 8.07
N SER A 146 -0.70 -6.93 8.32
CA SER A 146 -1.83 -7.06 7.42
C SER A 146 -2.55 -5.71 7.35
N PHE A 147 -3.54 -5.60 6.49
CA PHE A 147 -4.49 -4.50 6.65
C PHE A 147 -5.19 -4.65 7.98
N GLU A 148 -5.22 -3.57 8.74
CA GLU A 148 -5.96 -3.56 10.00
C GLU A 148 -7.43 -3.93 9.76
N GLU A 149 -8.01 -4.64 10.72
CA GLU A 149 -9.46 -4.79 10.81
C GLU A 149 -10.11 -3.39 10.79
N PHE A 150 -11.36 -3.33 10.37
CA PHE A 150 -12.08 -2.06 10.32
C PHE A 150 -12.00 -1.31 11.67
N PRO A 151 -11.35 -0.14 11.75
CA PRO A 151 -11.01 0.50 13.03
C PRO A 151 -12.19 1.28 13.64
N GLY A 152 -13.37 1.19 13.02
CA GLY A 152 -14.53 2.02 13.33
C GLY A 152 -14.55 3.32 12.54
N TYR A 153 -15.75 3.79 12.23
CA TYR A 153 -16.01 4.90 11.30
C TYR A 153 -15.29 6.21 11.65
N ARG A 154 -15.07 6.49 12.94
CA ARG A 154 -14.46 7.75 13.42
C ARG A 154 -12.94 7.79 13.26
N ASN A 155 -12.31 6.64 13.02
CA ASN A 155 -10.86 6.50 12.99
C ASN A 155 -10.33 6.35 11.55
N ILE A 156 -11.20 6.53 10.55
CA ILE A 156 -10.81 6.33 9.15
C ILE A 156 -10.18 7.61 8.60
N ILE A 157 -8.88 7.51 8.30
CA ILE A 157 -8.15 8.42 7.42
C ILE A 157 -7.29 7.52 6.54
N LEU A 158 -7.66 7.36 5.28
CA LEU A 158 -7.01 6.47 4.32
C LEU A 158 -6.40 7.27 3.18
N ASP A 159 -5.17 7.00 2.82
CA ASP A 159 -4.61 7.44 1.55
C ASP A 159 -5.19 6.64 0.38
N HIS A 160 -4.97 7.13 -0.85
CA HIS A 160 -5.48 6.52 -2.06
C HIS A 160 -4.98 5.07 -2.24
N SER A 161 -3.74 4.77 -1.85
CA SER A 161 -3.16 3.43 -1.99
C SER A 161 -3.80 2.44 -1.02
N SER A 162 -4.01 2.85 0.22
CA SER A 162 -4.64 2.03 1.26
C SER A 162 -6.10 1.72 0.93
N ILE A 163 -6.90 2.72 0.52
CA ILE A 163 -8.29 2.45 0.12
C ILE A 163 -8.34 1.56 -1.12
N GLY A 164 -7.44 1.76 -2.08
CA GLY A 164 -7.32 0.91 -3.26
C GLY A 164 -7.05 -0.55 -2.91
N ALA A 165 -6.14 -0.81 -1.99
CA ALA A 165 -5.84 -2.15 -1.54
C ALA A 165 -7.02 -2.79 -0.77
N ILE A 166 -7.67 -2.04 0.14
CA ILE A 166 -8.87 -2.49 0.86
C ILE A 166 -9.98 -2.93 -0.12
N LEU A 167 -10.21 -2.14 -1.17
CA LEU A 167 -11.24 -2.40 -2.17
C LEU A 167 -10.86 -3.59 -3.07
N ARG A 168 -9.62 -3.65 -3.60
CA ARG A 168 -9.15 -4.76 -4.46
C ARG A 168 -9.13 -6.09 -3.73
N LEU A 169 -8.65 -6.12 -2.49
CA LEU A 169 -8.64 -7.33 -1.64
C LEU A 169 -10.02 -7.67 -1.08
N ASN A 170 -11.00 -6.79 -1.28
CA ASN A 170 -12.36 -6.98 -0.80
C ASN A 170 -12.41 -7.38 0.69
N LEU A 171 -11.68 -6.63 1.54
CA LEU A 171 -11.50 -6.96 2.94
C LEU A 171 -12.85 -7.04 3.66
N LYS A 172 -13.17 -8.23 4.18
CA LYS A 172 -14.51 -8.57 4.68
C LYS A 172 -14.99 -7.62 5.79
N SER A 173 -14.15 -7.29 6.76
CA SER A 173 -14.52 -6.39 7.87
C SER A 173 -14.85 -4.98 7.37
N TRP A 174 -14.05 -4.44 6.45
CA TRP A 174 -14.25 -3.15 5.82
C TRP A 174 -15.49 -3.11 4.94
N ARG A 175 -15.62 -4.12 4.05
CA ARG A 175 -16.80 -4.21 3.18
C ARG A 175 -18.07 -4.30 3.98
N THR A 176 -18.13 -5.20 4.97
CA THR A 176 -19.32 -5.36 5.83
C THR A 176 -19.68 -4.04 6.51
N ALA A 177 -18.71 -3.37 7.14
CA ALA A 177 -18.96 -2.12 7.84
C ALA A 177 -19.40 -0.98 6.91
N LEU A 178 -18.69 -0.76 5.79
CA LEU A 178 -18.94 0.37 4.90
C LEU A 178 -20.14 0.18 3.97
N SER A 179 -20.60 -1.07 3.73
CA SER A 179 -21.76 -1.34 2.86
C SER A 179 -23.09 -1.16 3.56
N ILE A 180 -23.14 -1.27 4.89
CA ILE A 180 -24.39 -1.22 5.67
C ILE A 180 -24.76 0.18 6.15
N VAL A 181 -23.95 1.18 5.87
CA VAL A 181 -24.18 2.57 6.30
C VAL A 181 -24.14 3.51 5.11
N LYS A 182 -25.03 4.49 5.15
CA LYS A 182 -24.95 5.71 4.35
C LYS A 182 -24.10 6.74 5.10
N GLY A 183 -23.71 7.83 4.45
CA GLY A 183 -22.95 8.86 5.16
C GLY A 183 -22.42 9.98 4.31
N ILE A 184 -21.77 10.91 5.00
CA ILE A 184 -21.06 12.03 4.40
C ILE A 184 -19.55 11.79 4.60
N TYR A 185 -18.78 11.95 3.56
CA TYR A 185 -17.33 11.78 3.56
C TYR A 185 -16.63 12.99 2.97
N VAL A 186 -15.35 13.09 3.24
CA VAL A 186 -14.47 14.11 2.68
C VAL A 186 -13.29 13.47 1.97
N LEU A 187 -12.95 14.00 0.81
CA LEU A 187 -11.69 13.80 0.13
C LEU A 187 -10.84 15.05 0.34
N THR A 188 -9.60 14.87 0.78
CA THR A 188 -8.66 15.97 1.02
C THR A 188 -7.48 15.85 0.08
N ASP A 189 -7.26 16.87 -0.72
CA ASP A 189 -6.04 17.02 -1.52
C ASP A 189 -4.93 17.57 -0.63
N GLN A 190 -3.96 16.74 -0.30
CA GLN A 190 -2.84 17.08 0.59
C GLN A 190 -1.85 18.08 -0.05
N LEU A 191 -1.85 18.22 -1.39
CA LEU A 191 -0.99 19.18 -2.08
C LEU A 191 -1.56 20.58 -2.06
N GLU A 192 -2.86 20.72 -2.36
CA GLU A 192 -3.50 22.01 -2.48
C GLU A 192 -4.34 22.42 -1.25
N GLY A 193 -4.50 21.51 -0.27
CA GLY A 193 -5.35 21.75 0.90
C GLY A 193 -6.83 21.88 0.57
N LYS A 194 -7.26 21.47 -0.64
CA LYS A 194 -8.64 21.56 -1.09
C LYS A 194 -9.46 20.36 -0.68
N LEU A 195 -10.73 20.60 -0.40
CA LEU A 195 -11.66 19.58 0.07
C LEU A 195 -12.75 19.31 -0.96
N TYR A 196 -13.16 18.04 -1.04
CA TYR A 196 -14.40 17.64 -1.67
C TYR A 196 -15.28 16.93 -0.66
N VAL A 197 -16.47 17.44 -0.40
CA VAL A 197 -17.47 16.78 0.44
C VAL A 197 -18.46 16.04 -0.46
N GLY A 198 -18.64 14.74 -0.18
CA GLY A 198 -19.57 13.90 -0.89
C GLY A 198 -20.51 13.13 0.02
N LYS A 199 -21.55 12.57 -0.57
CA LYS A 199 -22.49 11.66 0.09
C LYS A 199 -22.44 10.26 -0.50
N ALA A 200 -22.72 9.30 0.33
CA ALA A 200 -22.98 7.91 -0.03
C ALA A 200 -24.40 7.55 0.34
N ASP A 201 -25.30 7.54 -0.63
CA ASP A 201 -26.74 7.33 -0.49
C ASP A 201 -27.27 6.12 -1.28
N GLY A 202 -26.37 5.40 -1.98
CA GLY A 202 -26.69 4.17 -2.70
C GLY A 202 -26.87 2.94 -1.81
N SER A 203 -27.38 1.86 -2.39
CA SER A 203 -27.62 0.58 -1.70
C SER A 203 -26.36 -0.11 -1.15
N GLN A 204 -25.20 0.20 -1.69
CA GLN A 204 -23.91 -0.31 -1.25
C GLN A 204 -23.21 0.67 -0.28
N GLY A 205 -23.91 1.67 0.24
CA GLY A 205 -23.40 2.61 1.22
C GLY A 205 -22.11 3.32 0.83
N ILE A 206 -21.25 3.54 1.84
CA ILE A 206 -19.93 4.18 1.65
C ILE A 206 -19.02 3.30 0.80
N TRP A 207 -19.07 1.97 0.94
CA TRP A 207 -18.25 1.04 0.16
C TRP A 207 -18.44 1.25 -1.35
N GLY A 208 -19.68 1.14 -1.85
CA GLY A 208 -19.94 1.27 -3.29
C GLY A 208 -19.61 2.65 -3.83
N ARG A 209 -19.73 3.70 -3.00
CA ARG A 209 -19.35 5.05 -3.39
C ARG A 209 -17.83 5.19 -3.55
N TRP A 210 -17.05 4.67 -2.64
CA TRP A 210 -15.58 4.70 -2.71
C TRP A 210 -15.03 3.79 -3.82
N GLU A 211 -15.65 2.62 -4.02
CA GLU A 211 -15.33 1.73 -5.16
C GLU A 211 -15.50 2.45 -6.50
N HIS A 212 -16.59 3.21 -6.66
CA HIS A 212 -16.83 4.02 -7.86
C HIS A 212 -15.79 5.16 -8.02
N TYR A 213 -15.35 5.78 -6.94
CA TYR A 213 -14.25 6.78 -7.01
C TYR A 213 -12.94 6.13 -7.43
N PHE A 214 -12.61 5.01 -6.83
CA PHE A 214 -11.36 4.33 -7.12
C PHE A 214 -11.31 3.84 -8.58
N GLY A 215 -12.41 3.30 -9.11
CA GLY A 215 -12.50 2.83 -10.49
C GLY A 215 -12.49 3.96 -11.55
N SER A 216 -12.97 5.17 -11.21
CA SER A 216 -13.11 6.29 -12.16
C SER A 216 -12.15 7.46 -11.91
N GLY A 217 -11.44 7.49 -10.78
CA GLY A 217 -10.60 8.61 -10.33
C GLY A 217 -11.37 9.85 -9.85
N HIS A 218 -12.63 9.99 -10.20
CA HIS A 218 -13.41 11.20 -9.93
C HIS A 218 -14.87 10.95 -9.49
N GLY A 219 -15.33 9.68 -9.48
CA GLY A 219 -16.70 9.33 -9.06
C GLY A 219 -17.82 10.06 -9.80
N GLY A 220 -17.57 10.52 -11.05
CA GLY A 220 -18.53 11.28 -11.83
C GLY A 220 -18.62 12.77 -11.49
N ASN A 221 -17.85 13.29 -10.52
CA ASN A 221 -17.91 14.67 -10.07
C ASN A 221 -17.14 15.62 -10.99
N LEU A 222 -17.80 16.73 -11.40
CA LEU A 222 -17.23 17.72 -12.33
C LEU A 222 -15.98 18.40 -11.75
N GLY A 223 -16.01 18.85 -10.50
CA GLY A 223 -14.88 19.55 -9.89
C GLY A 223 -13.66 18.66 -9.70
N LEU A 224 -13.85 17.36 -9.42
CA LEU A 224 -12.75 16.40 -9.38
C LEU A 224 -12.25 16.05 -10.78
N LYS A 225 -13.14 15.97 -11.79
CA LYS A 225 -12.74 15.83 -13.20
C LYS A 225 -11.87 16.98 -13.67
N GLU A 226 -12.24 18.21 -13.33
CA GLU A 226 -11.47 19.42 -13.65
C GLU A 226 -10.11 19.43 -12.94
N ALA A 227 -10.06 18.99 -11.68
CA ALA A 227 -8.86 19.02 -10.85
C ALA A 227 -7.83 17.93 -11.22
N PHE A 228 -8.31 16.71 -11.50
CA PHE A 228 -7.45 15.54 -11.68
C PHE A 228 -7.34 15.09 -13.15
N GLY A 229 -8.14 15.68 -14.04
CA GLY A 229 -8.08 15.45 -15.49
C GLY A 229 -8.28 13.97 -15.89
N THR A 230 -8.07 13.70 -17.16
CA THR A 230 -7.98 12.33 -17.67
C THR A 230 -6.52 11.87 -17.59
N GLY A 231 -6.13 11.25 -16.49
CA GLY A 231 -4.90 10.45 -16.46
C GLY A 231 -3.73 10.91 -15.60
N ASP A 232 -3.88 11.92 -14.74
CA ASP A 232 -2.81 12.23 -13.77
C ASP A 232 -2.98 11.41 -12.49
N GLU A 233 -2.67 10.11 -12.59
CA GLU A 233 -2.67 9.19 -11.44
C GLU A 233 -1.72 9.66 -10.32
N SER A 234 -0.71 10.47 -10.65
CA SER A 234 0.26 10.96 -9.67
C SER A 234 -0.39 11.87 -8.62
N ARG A 235 -1.40 12.66 -8.99
CA ARG A 235 -2.15 13.51 -8.07
C ARG A 235 -3.11 12.75 -7.16
N LEU A 236 -3.69 11.64 -7.64
CA LEU A 236 -4.62 10.84 -6.85
C LEU A 236 -3.97 10.26 -5.60
N GLN A 237 -2.67 10.03 -5.61
CA GLN A 237 -1.92 9.51 -4.47
C GLN A 237 -1.86 10.47 -3.28
N HIS A 238 -2.10 11.76 -3.51
CA HIS A 238 -2.15 12.79 -2.48
C HIS A 238 -3.57 13.00 -1.92
N ILE A 239 -4.54 12.18 -2.36
CA ILE A 239 -5.91 12.23 -1.86
C ILE A 239 -6.07 11.32 -0.65
N THR A 240 -6.61 11.89 0.43
CA THR A 240 -7.03 11.12 1.60
C THR A 240 -8.55 11.06 1.70
N PHE A 241 -9.05 9.95 2.24
CA PHE A 241 -10.46 9.64 2.41
C PHE A 241 -10.78 9.59 3.91
N ALA A 242 -11.81 10.31 4.34
CA ALA A 242 -12.31 10.27 5.72
C ALA A 242 -13.83 10.33 5.76
N ILE A 243 -14.43 9.78 6.83
CA ILE A 243 -15.87 9.83 7.07
C ILE A 243 -16.15 11.01 8.01
N LEU A 244 -17.05 11.90 7.59
CA LEU A 244 -17.51 13.04 8.40
C LEU A 244 -18.70 12.64 9.26
N GLU A 245 -19.64 11.86 8.70
CA GLU A 245 -20.87 11.49 9.36
C GLU A 245 -21.41 10.16 8.84
N VAL A 246 -21.76 9.28 9.77
CA VAL A 246 -22.46 8.03 9.48
C VAL A 246 -23.96 8.26 9.60
N ILE A 247 -24.71 7.81 8.62
CA ILE A 247 -26.17 7.94 8.56
C ILE A 247 -26.78 6.55 8.41
N ASP A 248 -27.92 6.32 9.07
CA ASP A 248 -28.66 5.07 8.98
C ASP A 248 -29.00 4.71 7.52
N ASN A 249 -28.91 3.43 7.18
CA ASN A 249 -29.16 2.96 5.81
C ASN A 249 -30.63 3.21 5.37
N ASN A 250 -31.56 3.33 6.31
CA ASN A 250 -32.97 3.62 6.06
C ASN A 250 -33.27 5.12 5.99
N ALA A 251 -32.27 5.99 6.21
CA ALA A 251 -32.49 7.43 6.17
C ALA A 251 -32.99 7.90 4.79
N GLU A 252 -33.90 8.87 4.80
CA GLU A 252 -34.45 9.45 3.59
C GLU A 252 -33.39 10.25 2.81
N VAL A 253 -33.50 10.25 1.48
CA VAL A 253 -32.57 10.97 0.58
C VAL A 253 -32.53 12.48 0.93
N ASN A 254 -33.65 13.06 1.32
CA ASN A 254 -33.73 14.48 1.70
C ASN A 254 -32.90 14.79 2.94
N GLU A 255 -32.88 13.89 3.91
CA GLU A 255 -32.03 14.03 5.09
C GLU A 255 -30.56 13.99 4.72
N ILE A 256 -30.13 13.03 3.92
CA ILE A 256 -28.75 12.91 3.46
C ILE A 256 -28.32 14.14 2.67
N ASN A 257 -29.17 14.67 1.79
CA ASN A 257 -28.91 15.90 1.04
C ASN A 257 -28.74 17.12 1.96
N ARG A 258 -29.54 17.22 3.03
CA ARG A 258 -29.43 18.28 4.04
C ARG A 258 -28.10 18.18 4.80
N ARG A 259 -27.67 16.96 5.17
CA ARG A 259 -26.39 16.74 5.85
C ARG A 259 -25.21 17.04 4.95
N GLU A 260 -25.26 16.66 3.69
CA GLU A 260 -24.23 17.00 2.72
C GLU A 260 -24.08 18.52 2.54
N LYS A 261 -25.21 19.23 2.40
CA LYS A 261 -25.22 20.70 2.31
C LYS A 261 -24.63 21.36 3.54
N HIS A 262 -24.95 20.84 4.73
CA HIS A 262 -24.42 21.31 6.01
C HIS A 262 -22.89 21.23 6.03
N TRP A 263 -22.33 20.06 5.72
CA TRP A 263 -20.87 19.87 5.70
C TRP A 263 -20.16 20.69 4.62
N LYS A 264 -20.74 20.80 3.43
CA LYS A 264 -20.23 21.70 2.37
C LYS A 264 -20.14 23.15 2.83
N THR A 265 -21.11 23.59 3.63
CA THR A 265 -21.15 24.96 4.17
C THR A 265 -20.10 25.18 5.25
N ILE A 266 -20.00 24.25 6.24
CA ILE A 266 -19.02 24.37 7.32
C ILE A 266 -17.59 24.31 6.80
N LEU A 267 -17.31 23.38 5.89
CA LEU A 267 -15.96 23.18 5.33
C LEU A 267 -15.64 24.11 4.17
N LEU A 268 -16.55 24.99 3.77
CA LEU A 268 -16.40 25.94 2.67
C LEU A 268 -15.97 25.29 1.36
N SER A 269 -16.27 24.00 1.17
CA SER A 269 -15.77 23.20 0.07
C SER A 269 -16.30 23.62 -1.31
N ARG A 270 -17.38 24.43 -1.35
CA ARG A 270 -17.84 25.11 -2.56
C ARG A 270 -17.00 26.32 -2.92
N LYS A 271 -16.55 27.08 -1.91
CA LYS A 271 -15.82 28.33 -2.11
C LYS A 271 -14.33 28.09 -2.37
N PHE A 272 -13.73 27.19 -1.59
CA PHE A 272 -12.29 26.94 -1.60
C PHE A 272 -11.90 25.52 -2.01
N GLY A 273 -12.87 24.63 -2.26
CA GLY A 273 -12.64 23.23 -2.60
C GLY A 273 -13.15 22.86 -4.00
N TYR A 274 -13.43 21.57 -4.16
CA TYR A 274 -13.82 20.96 -5.45
C TYR A 274 -15.33 20.80 -5.65
N ASN A 275 -16.17 21.17 -4.69
CA ASN A 275 -17.62 21.12 -4.88
C ASN A 275 -18.09 22.23 -5.81
N ARG A 276 -18.83 21.88 -6.89
CA ARG A 276 -19.39 22.82 -7.87
C ARG A 276 -20.91 23.02 -7.72
N ASN A 277 -21.56 22.21 -6.86
CA ASN A 277 -23.02 22.20 -6.63
C ASN A 277 -23.41 22.54 -5.20
#